data_5a76ac6da6dd52ef5b58dc4da4fc93eb
#
_entry.id   5a76ac6da6dd52ef5b58dc4da4fc93eb
#
_cell.length_a   1.000
_cell.length_b   1.000
_cell.length_c   1.000
_cell.angle_alpha   90.00
_cell.angle_beta   90.00
_cell.angle_gamma   90.00
#
_symmetry.space_group_name_H-M   'P 1'
#
loop_
_entity.id
_entity.type
_entity.pdbx_description
1 polymer ?
#
loop_
_entity_poly.entity_id
_entity_poly.type
_entity_poly.pdbx_seq_one_letter_code
_entity_poly.pdbx_strand_id
1 'polypeptide(L)'
;MQEINWNMTVEDILAESRLLLADIFEGTNYSIMRNPKSGEKMNNVYLKGIDGRIAYIVPKKQRQIFHLAFQTEYMHAVRASGIKITELKEIKPGRYPNWRWIDNLTFDDLRIAVKAIVTH
;
A
#
# COMPACT_ATOMS: atom_id res chain seq x y z
N MET A 1 -11.05 -8.58 12.60
CA MET A 1 -9.74 -8.82 11.98
C MET A 1 -9.96 -9.44 10.61
N GLN A 2 -9.42 -8.82 9.58
CA GLN A 2 -9.52 -9.33 8.22
C GLN A 2 -8.22 -10.00 7.82
N GLU A 3 -8.33 -11.18 7.22
CA GLU A 3 -7.17 -11.93 6.79
C GLU A 3 -7.25 -12.17 5.28
N ILE A 4 -6.09 -12.10 4.65
CA ILE A 4 -5.96 -12.42 3.24
C ILE A 4 -5.73 -13.91 3.09
N ASN A 5 -6.42 -14.52 2.14
CA ASN A 5 -6.15 -15.90 1.78
C ASN A 5 -4.91 -15.96 0.87
N TRP A 6 -3.76 -16.25 1.46
CA TRP A 6 -2.50 -16.27 0.73
C TRP A 6 -2.36 -17.47 -0.22
N ASN A 7 -3.33 -18.38 -0.22
CA ASN A 7 -3.35 -19.50 -1.18
C ASN A 7 -3.93 -19.11 -2.54
N MET A 8 -4.51 -17.91 -2.65
CA MET A 8 -4.99 -17.40 -3.93
C MET A 8 -3.84 -16.97 -4.82
N THR A 9 -4.14 -16.75 -6.10
CA THR A 9 -3.16 -16.15 -7.02
C THR A 9 -2.86 -14.72 -6.60
N VAL A 10 -1.72 -14.18 -7.05
CA VAL A 10 -1.37 -12.78 -6.79
C VAL A 10 -2.46 -11.84 -7.33
N GLU A 11 -3.02 -12.14 -8.51
CA GLU A 11 -4.12 -11.36 -9.08
C GLU A 11 -5.33 -11.32 -8.14
N ASP A 12 -5.69 -12.45 -7.58
CA ASP A 12 -6.83 -12.53 -6.65
C ASP A 12 -6.53 -11.82 -5.34
N ILE A 13 -5.31 -11.91 -4.84
CA ILE A 13 -4.89 -11.20 -3.64
C ILE A 13 -5.01 -9.68 -3.86
N LEU A 14 -4.58 -9.19 -5.01
CA LEU A 14 -4.67 -7.76 -5.34
C LEU A 14 -6.13 -7.31 -5.46
N ALA A 15 -6.96 -8.11 -6.12
CA ALA A 15 -8.38 -7.79 -6.25
C ALA A 15 -9.07 -7.77 -4.88
N GLU A 16 -8.80 -8.77 -4.05
CA GLU A 16 -9.36 -8.86 -2.70
C GLU A 16 -8.91 -7.69 -1.84
N SER A 17 -7.62 -7.37 -1.87
CA SER A 17 -7.06 -6.24 -1.11
C SER A 17 -7.73 -4.94 -1.50
N ARG A 18 -7.93 -4.72 -2.79
CA ARG A 18 -8.62 -3.52 -3.28
C ARG A 18 -10.05 -3.43 -2.74
N LEU A 19 -10.78 -4.54 -2.77
CA LEU A 19 -12.15 -4.59 -2.27
C LEU A 19 -12.21 -4.33 -0.76
N LEU A 20 -11.31 -4.94 0.00
CA LEU A 20 -11.29 -4.82 1.46
C LEU A 20 -10.83 -3.44 1.93
N LEU A 21 -10.15 -2.68 1.09
CA LEU A 21 -9.70 -1.33 1.42
C LEU A 21 -10.64 -0.25 0.86
N ALA A 22 -11.61 -0.61 0.03
CA ALA A 22 -12.42 0.35 -0.72
C ALA A 22 -13.20 1.32 0.20
N ASP A 23 -13.70 0.85 1.33
CA ASP A 23 -14.47 1.67 2.25
C ASP A 23 -13.67 2.85 2.83
N ILE A 24 -12.35 2.72 2.90
CA ILE A 24 -11.48 3.80 3.41
C ILE A 24 -11.56 5.02 2.51
N PHE A 25 -11.82 4.82 1.23
CA PHE A 25 -11.76 5.89 0.21
C PHE A 25 -13.09 6.63 0.03
N GLU A 26 -14.17 6.13 0.62
CA GLU A 26 -15.47 6.76 0.51
C GLU A 26 -15.45 8.19 1.07
N GLY A 27 -15.96 9.12 0.28
CA GLY A 27 -16.01 10.54 0.68
C GLY A 27 -14.67 11.26 0.65
N THR A 28 -13.63 10.63 0.14
CA THR A 28 -12.30 11.25 0.01
C THR A 28 -12.00 11.60 -1.44
N ASN A 29 -10.96 12.42 -1.65
CA ASN A 29 -10.43 12.74 -2.98
C ASN A 29 -9.41 11.71 -3.47
N TYR A 30 -9.28 10.59 -2.75
CA TYR A 30 -8.35 9.53 -3.10
C TYR A 30 -9.10 8.35 -3.67
N SER A 31 -8.39 7.55 -4.46
CA SER A 31 -8.93 6.30 -5.00
C SER A 31 -7.88 5.21 -4.94
N ILE A 32 -8.34 3.97 -4.95
CA ILE A 32 -7.47 2.80 -5.01
C ILE A 32 -7.69 2.11 -6.36
N MET A 33 -6.61 1.88 -7.08
CA MET A 33 -6.65 1.42 -8.46
C MET A 33 -5.77 0.19 -8.65
N ARG A 34 -6.24 -0.72 -9.49
CA ARG A 34 -5.40 -1.82 -9.96
C ARG A 34 -4.45 -1.28 -11.02
N ASN A 35 -3.16 -1.60 -10.89
CA ASN A 35 -2.21 -1.20 -11.91
C ASN A 35 -2.58 -1.90 -13.23
N PRO A 36 -2.79 -1.15 -14.32
CA PRO A 36 -3.26 -1.75 -15.57
C PRO A 36 -2.20 -2.57 -16.30
N LYS A 37 -0.92 -2.41 -15.97
CA LYS A 37 0.11 -3.19 -16.63
C LYS A 37 0.07 -4.62 -16.14
N SER A 38 -0.34 -5.50 -17.02
CA SER A 38 -0.52 -6.91 -16.74
C SER A 38 0.75 -7.70 -17.01
N GLY A 39 0.80 -8.85 -16.38
CA GLY A 39 1.71 -9.92 -16.77
C GLY A 39 3.18 -9.68 -16.52
N GLU A 40 3.52 -8.60 -15.92
CA GLU A 40 4.87 -8.24 -15.73
C GLU A 40 5.23 -8.15 -14.27
N LYS A 41 6.10 -7.26 -13.98
CA LYS A 41 6.60 -7.04 -12.63
C LYS A 41 5.71 -6.09 -11.83
N MET A 42 4.63 -5.60 -12.43
CA MET A 42 3.76 -4.59 -11.83
C MET A 42 2.59 -5.21 -11.07
N ASN A 43 2.89 -6.14 -10.19
CA ASN A 43 1.88 -6.80 -9.36
C ASN A 43 1.55 -5.93 -8.15
N ASN A 44 0.77 -4.88 -8.39
CA ASN A 44 0.42 -3.95 -7.31
C ASN A 44 -0.93 -3.29 -7.55
N VAL A 45 -1.46 -2.71 -6.49
CA VAL A 45 -2.49 -1.68 -6.56
C VAL A 45 -1.85 -0.38 -6.11
N TYR A 46 -2.40 0.75 -6.54
CA TYR A 46 -1.88 2.04 -6.14
C TYR A 46 -2.97 2.95 -5.63
N LEU A 47 -2.57 3.89 -4.79
CA LEU A 47 -3.42 4.95 -4.31
C LEU A 47 -3.17 6.17 -5.17
N LYS A 48 -4.26 6.77 -5.65
CA LYS A 48 -4.21 7.96 -6.48
C LYS A 48 -4.85 9.13 -5.74
N GLY A 49 -4.10 10.23 -5.65
CA GLY A 49 -4.63 11.51 -5.17
C GLY A 49 -4.91 12.44 -6.35
N ILE A 50 -5.12 13.72 -6.05
CA ILE A 50 -5.44 14.74 -7.06
C ILE A 50 -4.28 14.89 -8.05
N ASP A 51 -3.05 14.87 -7.56
CA ASP A 51 -1.86 15.12 -8.36
C ASP A 51 -1.16 13.86 -8.87
N GLY A 52 -1.82 12.71 -8.77
CA GLY A 52 -1.29 11.46 -9.28
C GLY A 52 -1.15 10.38 -8.23
N ARG A 53 -0.26 9.44 -8.49
CA ARG A 53 -0.05 8.30 -7.62
C ARG A 53 0.73 8.68 -6.37
N ILE A 54 0.24 8.28 -5.21
CA ILE A 54 0.84 8.64 -3.92
C ILE A 54 1.37 7.46 -3.15
N ALA A 55 0.95 6.25 -3.49
CA ALA A 55 1.39 5.04 -2.79
C ALA A 55 1.19 3.81 -3.67
N TYR A 56 1.97 2.77 -3.38
CA TYR A 56 1.86 1.46 -4.02
C TYR A 56 1.79 0.37 -2.98
N ILE A 57 0.92 -0.60 -3.19
CA ILE A 57 0.76 -1.77 -2.33
C ILE A 57 1.19 -3.00 -3.12
N VAL A 58 2.18 -3.72 -2.62
CA VAL A 58 2.74 -4.89 -3.28
C VAL A 58 2.65 -6.09 -2.34
N PRO A 59 1.86 -7.13 -2.70
CA PRO A 59 1.80 -8.33 -1.90
C PRO A 59 3.04 -9.19 -2.13
N LYS A 60 3.54 -9.78 -1.06
CA LYS A 60 4.62 -10.76 -1.09
C LYS A 60 4.07 -12.10 -0.64
N LYS A 61 3.56 -12.86 -1.60
CA LYS A 61 2.78 -14.06 -1.34
C LYS A 61 3.53 -15.10 -0.52
N GLN A 62 4.79 -15.35 -0.84
CA GLN A 62 5.57 -16.36 -0.15
C GLN A 62 5.82 -16.03 1.33
N ARG A 63 5.93 -14.75 1.62
CA ARG A 63 6.15 -14.26 2.99
C ARG A 63 4.85 -13.90 3.71
N GLN A 64 3.74 -13.88 2.99
CA GLN A 64 2.41 -13.54 3.50
C GLN A 64 2.35 -12.16 4.16
N ILE A 65 3.03 -11.21 3.50
CA ILE A 65 3.09 -9.82 3.95
C ILE A 65 2.86 -8.88 2.79
N PHE A 66 2.69 -7.59 3.12
CA PHE A 66 2.60 -6.52 2.12
C PHE A 66 3.78 -5.57 2.27
N HIS A 67 4.20 -5.02 1.13
CA HIS A 67 5.04 -3.83 1.08
C HIS A 67 4.14 -2.64 0.78
N LEU A 68 4.41 -1.52 1.41
CA LEU A 68 3.73 -0.26 1.13
C LEU A 68 4.79 0.79 0.81
N ALA A 69 4.77 1.31 -0.41
CA ALA A 69 5.59 2.44 -0.81
C ALA A 69 4.72 3.69 -0.82
N PHE A 70 5.22 4.82 -0.36
CA PHE A 70 4.46 6.05 -0.31
C PHE A 70 5.36 7.26 -0.41
N GLN A 71 4.78 8.39 -0.80
CA GLN A 71 5.52 9.64 -0.86
C GLN A 71 5.85 10.14 0.54
N THR A 72 7.02 10.74 0.69
CA THR A 72 7.55 11.16 2.00
C THR A 72 6.67 12.17 2.72
N GLU A 73 5.82 12.90 2.00
CA GLU A 73 4.88 13.83 2.64
C GLU A 73 3.90 13.13 3.58
N TYR A 74 3.68 11.83 3.39
CA TYR A 74 2.78 11.03 4.23
C TYR A 74 3.50 10.32 5.39
N MET A 75 4.81 10.49 5.49
CA MET A 75 5.62 9.77 6.48
C MET A 75 5.17 10.05 7.91
N HIS A 76 4.88 11.31 8.22
CA HIS A 76 4.43 11.68 9.55
C HIS A 76 3.10 11.00 9.91
N ALA A 77 2.15 11.02 8.99
CA ALA A 77 0.85 10.38 9.20
C ALA A 77 0.98 8.88 9.42
N VAL A 78 1.83 8.23 8.59
CA VAL A 78 2.04 6.79 8.72
C VAL A 78 2.69 6.44 10.05
N ARG A 79 3.69 7.20 10.48
CA ARG A 79 4.33 6.97 11.78
C ARG A 79 3.36 7.22 12.94
N ALA A 80 2.53 8.24 12.83
CA ALA A 80 1.55 8.58 13.87
C ALA A 80 0.40 7.57 13.94
N SER A 81 0.23 6.72 12.94
CA SER A 81 -0.85 5.73 12.89
C SER A 81 -0.72 4.62 13.93
N GLY A 82 0.46 4.47 14.51
CA GLY A 82 0.69 3.48 15.56
C GLY A 82 1.11 2.10 15.07
N ILE A 83 1.24 1.89 13.75
CA ILE A 83 1.73 0.62 13.24
C ILE A 83 3.21 0.45 13.60
N LYS A 84 3.63 -0.80 13.73
CA LYS A 84 5.03 -1.10 13.99
C LYS A 84 5.83 -0.96 12.71
N ILE A 85 6.74 0.02 12.69
CA ILE A 85 7.64 0.25 11.57
C ILE A 85 9.04 -0.17 11.99
N THR A 86 9.52 -1.28 11.44
CA THR A 86 10.87 -1.76 11.74
C THR A 86 11.92 -0.97 10.98
N GLU A 87 11.62 -0.58 9.74
CA GLU A 87 12.55 0.13 8.89
C GLU A 87 11.81 0.86 7.77
N LEU A 88 12.16 2.12 7.55
CA LEU A 88 11.73 2.86 6.37
C LEU A 88 12.87 2.85 5.37
N LYS A 89 12.62 2.27 4.20
CA LYS A 89 13.63 2.10 3.18
C LYS A 89 13.45 3.08 2.04
N GLU A 90 14.57 3.47 1.43
CA GLU A 90 14.55 4.22 0.19
C GLU A 90 14.39 3.26 -0.98
N ILE A 91 13.53 3.64 -1.92
CA ILE A 91 13.39 2.88 -3.17
C ILE A 91 14.55 3.29 -4.06
N LYS A 92 15.46 2.35 -4.36
CA LYS A 92 16.66 2.61 -5.15
C LYS A 92 17.34 3.90 -4.67
N PRO A 93 18.15 3.83 -3.61
CA PRO A 93 18.73 5.01 -2.96
C PRO A 93 19.24 6.06 -3.94
N GLY A 94 18.86 7.33 -3.71
CA GLY A 94 19.24 8.45 -4.56
C GLY A 94 18.42 8.63 -5.82
N ARG A 95 17.57 7.67 -6.20
CA ARG A 95 16.78 7.77 -7.43
C ARG A 95 15.37 8.30 -7.21
N TYR A 96 14.75 7.91 -6.10
CA TYR A 96 13.40 8.35 -5.76
C TYR A 96 13.40 8.96 -4.37
N PRO A 97 13.96 10.18 -4.22
CA PRO A 97 14.15 10.77 -2.89
C PRO A 97 12.86 11.08 -2.15
N ASN A 98 11.75 11.24 -2.88
CA ASN A 98 10.46 11.57 -2.29
C ASN A 98 9.61 10.34 -1.96
N TRP A 99 10.19 9.15 -2.02
CA TRP A 99 9.50 7.90 -1.74
C TRP A 99 10.20 7.11 -0.66
N ARG A 100 9.40 6.45 0.16
CA ARG A 100 9.88 5.48 1.16
C ARG A 100 8.98 4.26 1.10
N TRP A 101 9.45 3.14 1.62
CA TRP A 101 8.63 1.94 1.69
C TRP A 101 8.83 1.20 2.99
N ILE A 102 7.78 0.50 3.39
CA ILE A 102 7.74 -0.32 4.59
C ILE A 102 7.56 -1.76 4.15
N ASP A 103 8.33 -2.63 4.77
CA ASP A 103 8.24 -4.07 4.59
C ASP A 103 7.45 -4.71 5.73
N ASN A 104 7.07 -5.96 5.55
CA ASN A 104 6.51 -6.81 6.62
C ASN A 104 5.18 -6.34 7.23
N LEU A 105 4.32 -5.69 6.45
CA LEU A 105 3.01 -5.31 6.93
C LEU A 105 2.02 -6.48 6.84
N THR A 106 1.30 -6.72 7.93
CA THR A 106 0.08 -7.54 7.88
C THR A 106 -1.01 -6.76 7.15
N PHE A 107 -2.09 -7.42 6.77
CA PHE A 107 -3.20 -6.71 6.13
C PHE A 107 -3.82 -5.67 7.08
N ASP A 108 -3.95 -6.00 8.37
CA ASP A 108 -4.49 -5.05 9.35
C ASP A 108 -3.61 -3.80 9.46
N ASP A 109 -2.30 -3.96 9.51
CA ASP A 109 -1.38 -2.82 9.55
C ASP A 109 -1.40 -2.03 8.25
N LEU A 110 -1.50 -2.71 7.11
CA LEU A 110 -1.64 -2.05 5.82
C LEU A 110 -2.88 -1.17 5.80
N ARG A 111 -4.01 -1.68 6.29
CA ARG A 111 -5.26 -0.95 6.35
C ARG A 111 -5.13 0.31 7.21
N ILE A 112 -4.49 0.18 8.37
CA ILE A 112 -4.24 1.32 9.28
C ILE A 112 -3.39 2.37 8.57
N ALA A 113 -2.32 1.97 7.90
CA ALA A 113 -1.43 2.88 7.19
C ALA A 113 -2.14 3.58 6.03
N VAL A 114 -2.91 2.85 5.24
CA VAL A 114 -3.68 3.42 4.12
C VAL A 114 -4.69 4.45 4.63
N LYS A 115 -5.40 4.12 5.71
CA LYS A 115 -6.34 5.07 6.32
C LYS A 115 -5.62 6.34 6.78
N ALA A 116 -4.45 6.21 7.39
CA ALA A 116 -3.67 7.36 7.82
C ALA A 116 -3.28 8.26 6.64
N ILE A 117 -2.91 7.67 5.51
CA ILE A 117 -2.55 8.41 4.30
C ILE A 117 -3.74 9.20 3.76
N VAL A 118 -4.90 8.57 3.61
CA VAL A 118 -6.06 9.21 2.99
C VAL A 118 -6.80 10.18 3.90
N THR A 119 -6.56 10.11 5.20
CA THR A 119 -7.11 11.05 6.17
C THR A 119 -6.12 12.13 6.61
N HIS A 120 -4.95 12.11 6.01
CA HIS A 120 -3.88 13.07 6.30
C HIS A 120 -4.30 14.53 6.08
#